data_c9089cfcd50cbaad6777ba985f820dc6
#
_entry.id   c9089cfcd50cbaad6777ba985f820dc6
#
_cell.length_a   1.000
_cell.length_b   1.000
_cell.length_c   1.000
_cell.angle_alpha   90.00
_cell.angle_beta   90.00
_cell.angle_gamma   90.00
#
_symmetry.space_group_name_H-M   'P 1'
#
loop_
_entity.id
_entity.type
_entity.pdbx_description
1 polymer ?
#
loop_
_entity_poly.entity_id
_entity_poly.type
_entity_poly.pdbx_seq_one_letter_code
_entity_poly.pdbx_strand_id
1 'polypeptide(L)'
;RAVIEINGGCNYTCSMCPQTDPVTGKTGARGKNWLKKMPLDMFEDIVAECTEAGLNVVNLEGSGEPSLNRNLAEYIAIVKKYGAKAFCFSNGMRMKDDFMREVVDAGVDFYRFSIIGYTEELYKKWMNSPFFNLALSNMKAMNEYVAKSGSDATIASYHLVLDNDNIEYEVEQYKKIVEDAGVSTEIWKMHNWAGVYKPEYEREGKIKTCGRPFSPDLVIRAGGLDGKTGAVHPCCQVLGRDDEAVLGHFQDNTLSEIVSGDLYSQLREQHRTGNYPDFCKSCDFLIDDPETLVYTNHKRDLYKMHGTNFDLNDYR
;
A
#
# COMPACT_ATOMS: atom_id res chain seq x y z
N ARG A 1 -12.52 -2.20 1.97
CA ARG A 1 -11.52 -1.51 1.16
C ARG A 1 -10.85 -2.50 0.22
N ALA A 2 -10.59 -2.11 -1.03
CA ALA A 2 -9.78 -2.87 -1.95
C ALA A 2 -8.42 -2.16 -2.18
N VAL A 3 -7.33 -2.91 -2.17
CA VAL A 3 -6.00 -2.49 -2.64
C VAL A 3 -5.80 -3.12 -4.01
N ILE A 4 -5.76 -2.31 -5.05
CA ILE A 4 -5.66 -2.78 -6.43
C ILE A 4 -4.38 -2.23 -7.06
N GLU A 5 -3.46 -3.14 -7.38
CA GLU A 5 -2.23 -2.81 -8.08
C GLU A 5 -2.51 -2.57 -9.56
N ILE A 6 -2.40 -1.33 -10.01
CA ILE A 6 -2.60 -0.97 -11.42
C ILE A 6 -1.32 -1.07 -12.24
N ASN A 7 -0.15 -1.17 -11.59
CA ASN A 7 1.15 -1.29 -12.22
C ASN A 7 2.13 -1.99 -11.27
N GLY A 8 2.62 -3.16 -11.65
CA GLY A 8 3.57 -3.95 -10.85
C GLY A 8 5.03 -3.49 -10.97
N GLY A 9 5.37 -2.63 -11.92
CA GLY A 9 6.73 -2.10 -12.09
C GLY A 9 6.97 -0.83 -11.27
N CYS A 10 8.21 -0.61 -10.82
CA CYS A 10 8.62 0.58 -10.10
C CYS A 10 9.89 1.18 -10.71
N ASN A 11 10.04 2.50 -10.61
CA ASN A 11 11.23 3.24 -11.02
C ASN A 11 12.22 3.50 -9.87
N TYR A 12 11.90 3.05 -8.65
CA TYR A 12 12.78 3.09 -7.49
C TYR A 12 13.21 1.69 -7.06
N THR A 13 14.32 1.63 -6.35
CA THR A 13 14.87 0.40 -5.77
C THR A 13 15.11 0.59 -4.28
N CYS A 14 14.04 0.94 -3.56
CA CYS A 14 14.09 1.19 -2.12
C CYS A 14 14.66 -0.02 -1.38
N SER A 15 15.60 0.23 -0.46
CA SER A 15 16.35 -0.83 0.24
C SER A 15 15.45 -1.74 1.09
N MET A 16 14.32 -1.21 1.59
CA MET A 16 13.36 -1.97 2.40
C MET A 16 12.25 -2.66 1.59
N CYS A 17 12.20 -2.47 0.27
CA CYS A 17 11.10 -2.98 -0.55
C CYS A 17 11.44 -4.34 -1.16
N PRO A 18 10.57 -5.37 -0.98
CA PRO A 18 10.76 -6.69 -1.59
C PRO A 18 10.78 -6.71 -3.12
N GLN A 19 10.38 -5.60 -3.77
CA GLN A 19 10.52 -5.41 -5.22
C GLN A 19 11.99 -5.26 -5.65
N THR A 20 12.86 -4.86 -4.72
CA THR A 20 14.29 -4.68 -4.97
C THR A 20 15.03 -5.97 -4.68
N ASP A 21 15.78 -6.44 -5.66
CA ASP A 21 16.69 -7.57 -5.48
C ASP A 21 17.85 -7.15 -4.56
N PRO A 22 18.03 -7.79 -3.40
CA PRO A 22 19.03 -7.37 -2.42
C PRO A 22 20.47 -7.57 -2.89
N VAL A 23 20.69 -8.40 -3.91
CA VAL A 23 22.03 -8.69 -4.46
C VAL A 23 22.39 -7.73 -5.58
N THR A 24 21.45 -7.51 -6.51
CA THR A 24 21.70 -6.68 -7.69
C THR A 24 21.30 -5.21 -7.53
N GLY A 25 20.48 -4.90 -6.50
CA GLY A 25 19.91 -3.58 -6.29
C GLY A 25 18.95 -3.13 -7.39
N LYS A 26 18.40 -4.05 -8.19
CA LYS A 26 17.49 -3.76 -9.29
C LYS A 26 16.06 -4.07 -8.91
N THR A 27 15.09 -3.40 -9.56
CA THR A 27 13.68 -3.74 -9.44
C THR A 27 13.36 -5.06 -10.13
N GLY A 28 12.25 -5.68 -9.74
CA GLY A 28 11.74 -6.90 -10.40
C GLY A 28 12.17 -8.19 -9.74
N ALA A 29 12.61 -8.16 -8.47
CA ALA A 29 12.92 -9.37 -7.68
C ALA A 29 11.77 -10.38 -7.69
N ARG A 30 10.53 -9.91 -7.76
CA ARG A 30 9.31 -10.73 -7.84
C ARG A 30 9.12 -11.48 -9.16
N GLY A 31 9.96 -11.18 -10.18
CA GLY A 31 9.86 -11.79 -11.50
C GLY A 31 8.86 -11.13 -12.46
N LYS A 32 8.99 -11.46 -13.74
CA LYS A 32 8.25 -10.82 -14.84
C LYS A 32 6.72 -10.97 -14.78
N ASN A 33 6.23 -12.04 -14.16
CA ASN A 33 4.79 -12.31 -14.04
C ASN A 33 4.08 -11.28 -13.15
N TRP A 34 4.82 -10.63 -12.26
CA TRP A 34 4.33 -9.61 -11.33
C TRP A 34 4.53 -8.18 -11.84
N LEU A 35 5.31 -7.99 -12.92
CA LEU A 35 5.60 -6.67 -13.50
C LEU A 35 4.57 -6.24 -14.57
N LYS A 36 3.32 -6.60 -14.37
CA LYS A 36 2.22 -6.29 -15.31
C LYS A 36 1.54 -4.97 -14.99
N LYS A 37 0.78 -4.50 -15.95
CA LYS A 37 -0.24 -3.46 -15.74
C LYS A 37 -1.61 -4.13 -15.70
N MET A 38 -2.48 -3.66 -14.84
CA MET A 38 -3.87 -4.08 -14.79
C MET A 38 -4.58 -3.56 -16.05
N PRO A 39 -5.27 -4.38 -16.86
CA PRO A 39 -6.13 -3.89 -17.93
C PRO A 39 -7.27 -3.02 -17.36
N LEU A 40 -7.65 -1.96 -18.08
CA LEU A 40 -8.70 -1.04 -17.62
C LEU A 40 -10.07 -1.71 -17.48
N ASP A 41 -10.43 -2.57 -18.42
CA ASP A 41 -11.66 -3.36 -18.38
C ASP A 41 -11.72 -4.28 -17.18
N MET A 42 -10.65 -5.06 -16.95
CA MET A 42 -10.55 -5.91 -15.74
C MET A 42 -10.59 -5.08 -14.44
N PHE A 43 -9.93 -3.92 -14.42
CA PHE A 43 -9.97 -3.03 -13.25
C PHE A 43 -11.40 -2.52 -13.00
N GLU A 44 -12.12 -2.15 -14.04
CA GLU A 44 -13.51 -1.71 -13.92
C GLU A 44 -14.42 -2.81 -13.38
N ASP A 45 -14.28 -4.05 -13.88
CA ASP A 45 -15.02 -5.21 -13.38
C ASP A 45 -14.72 -5.49 -11.91
N ILE A 46 -13.45 -5.42 -11.49
CA ILE A 46 -13.03 -5.57 -10.08
C ILE A 46 -13.67 -4.48 -9.21
N VAL A 47 -13.64 -3.22 -9.65
CA VAL A 47 -14.23 -2.10 -8.90
C VAL A 47 -15.74 -2.27 -8.77
N ALA A 48 -16.41 -2.71 -9.83
CA ALA A 48 -17.85 -3.00 -9.84
C ALA A 48 -18.20 -4.06 -8.79
N GLU A 49 -17.53 -5.22 -8.79
CA GLU A 49 -17.78 -6.27 -7.80
C GLU A 49 -17.46 -5.80 -6.36
N CYS A 50 -16.36 -5.06 -6.18
CA CYS A 50 -16.00 -4.51 -4.86
C CYS A 50 -17.08 -3.57 -4.32
N THR A 51 -17.59 -2.67 -5.14
CA THR A 51 -18.61 -1.70 -4.71
C THR A 51 -19.96 -2.33 -4.50
N GLU A 52 -20.35 -3.32 -5.31
CA GLU A 52 -21.54 -4.14 -5.09
C GLU A 52 -21.49 -4.90 -3.77
N ALA A 53 -20.31 -5.39 -3.38
CA ALA A 53 -20.06 -5.99 -2.07
C ALA A 53 -19.97 -4.98 -0.91
N GLY A 54 -20.19 -3.68 -1.16
CA GLY A 54 -20.19 -2.61 -0.16
C GLY A 54 -18.81 -2.04 0.17
N LEU A 55 -17.76 -2.36 -0.59
CA LEU A 55 -16.45 -1.75 -0.44
C LEU A 55 -16.48 -0.34 -1.05
N ASN A 56 -16.16 0.67 -0.27
CA ASN A 56 -16.30 2.08 -0.65
C ASN A 56 -14.98 2.84 -0.77
N VAL A 57 -13.85 2.15 -0.67
CA VAL A 57 -12.51 2.73 -0.84
C VAL A 57 -11.66 1.81 -1.70
N VAL A 58 -11.05 2.37 -2.73
CA VAL A 58 -10.09 1.70 -3.61
C VAL A 58 -8.73 2.39 -3.46
N ASN A 59 -7.74 1.64 -3.01
CA ASN A 59 -6.36 2.09 -2.95
C ASN A 59 -5.64 1.64 -4.23
N LEU A 60 -5.19 2.61 -5.02
CA LEU A 60 -4.37 2.39 -6.22
C LEU A 60 -2.90 2.29 -5.82
N GLU A 61 -2.56 1.18 -5.21
CA GLU A 61 -1.21 0.89 -4.73
C GLU A 61 -0.85 -0.58 -4.90
N GLY A 62 0.41 -0.90 -4.74
CA GLY A 62 0.89 -2.27 -4.81
C GLY A 62 2.40 -2.34 -4.63
N SER A 63 3.04 -3.23 -5.36
CA SER A 63 4.50 -3.35 -5.38
C SER A 63 5.17 -2.34 -6.29
N GLY A 64 4.46 -1.87 -7.30
CA GLY A 64 4.97 -0.93 -8.28
C GLY A 64 4.65 0.53 -7.97
N GLU A 65 4.98 1.39 -8.91
CA GLU A 65 4.69 2.82 -8.85
C GLU A 65 3.49 3.16 -9.74
N PRO A 66 2.35 3.56 -9.17
CA PRO A 66 1.14 3.81 -9.96
C PRO A 66 1.31 4.97 -10.97
N SER A 67 2.11 5.98 -10.67
CA SER A 67 2.35 7.11 -11.59
C SER A 67 3.13 6.74 -12.85
N LEU A 68 3.71 5.54 -12.95
CA LEU A 68 4.26 5.01 -14.19
C LEU A 68 3.18 4.57 -15.18
N ASN A 69 1.97 4.36 -14.71
CA ASN A 69 0.82 4.16 -15.58
C ASN A 69 0.26 5.52 -16.01
N ARG A 70 0.37 5.83 -17.32
CA ARG A 70 -0.07 7.13 -17.84
C ARG A 70 -1.59 7.34 -17.76
N ASN A 71 -2.33 6.25 -17.65
CA ASN A 71 -3.78 6.26 -17.54
C ASN A 71 -4.26 6.35 -16.08
N LEU A 72 -3.40 6.75 -15.12
CA LEU A 72 -3.75 6.83 -13.70
C LEU A 72 -5.07 7.61 -13.47
N ALA A 73 -5.26 8.70 -14.18
CA ALA A 73 -6.49 9.49 -14.10
C ALA A 73 -7.74 8.70 -14.53
N GLU A 74 -7.62 7.82 -15.54
CA GLU A 74 -8.72 6.96 -16.00
C GLU A 74 -9.10 5.92 -14.93
N TYR A 75 -8.09 5.31 -14.25
CA TYR A 75 -8.35 4.41 -13.12
C TYR A 75 -9.06 5.12 -11.96
N ILE A 76 -8.66 6.35 -11.65
CA ILE A 76 -9.34 7.18 -10.65
C ILE A 76 -10.79 7.47 -11.08
N ALA A 77 -10.99 7.88 -12.32
CA ALA A 77 -12.32 8.18 -12.85
C ALA A 77 -13.26 6.94 -12.80
N ILE A 78 -12.74 5.73 -13.06
CA ILE A 78 -13.51 4.49 -12.90
C ILE A 78 -13.94 4.33 -11.43
N VAL A 79 -13.05 4.49 -10.47
CA VAL A 79 -13.41 4.42 -9.04
C VAL A 79 -14.52 5.40 -8.70
N LYS A 80 -14.41 6.63 -9.19
CA LYS A 80 -15.42 7.69 -8.96
C LYS A 80 -16.75 7.38 -9.63
N LYS A 81 -16.74 6.77 -10.82
CA LYS A 81 -17.95 6.33 -11.53
C LYS A 81 -18.79 5.39 -10.68
N TYR A 82 -18.19 4.52 -9.90
CA TYR A 82 -18.86 3.57 -8.99
C TYR A 82 -19.12 4.14 -7.58
N GLY A 83 -18.91 5.44 -7.37
CA GLY A 83 -19.20 6.11 -6.10
C GLY A 83 -18.22 5.82 -4.96
N ALA A 84 -17.14 5.14 -5.23
CA ALA A 84 -16.11 4.84 -4.25
C ALA A 84 -15.09 6.00 -4.11
N LYS A 85 -14.29 5.95 -3.05
CA LYS A 85 -13.17 6.86 -2.82
C LYS A 85 -11.91 6.29 -3.45
N ALA A 86 -11.21 7.13 -4.24
CA ALA A 86 -9.95 6.80 -4.88
C ALA A 86 -8.77 7.28 -4.03
N PHE A 87 -7.97 6.35 -3.50
CA PHE A 87 -6.74 6.63 -2.78
C PHE A 87 -5.54 6.19 -3.63
N CYS A 88 -4.47 6.98 -3.64
CA CYS A 88 -3.27 6.66 -4.39
C CYS A 88 -2.02 6.88 -3.53
N PHE A 89 -1.06 5.95 -3.63
CA PHE A 89 0.21 6.02 -2.92
C PHE A 89 1.35 5.94 -3.93
N SER A 90 2.29 6.88 -3.85
CA SER A 90 3.29 7.07 -4.88
C SER A 90 4.61 7.58 -4.29
N ASN A 91 5.73 7.32 -4.96
CA ASN A 91 7.00 7.98 -4.66
C ASN A 91 7.04 9.47 -5.07
N GLY A 92 6.02 9.95 -5.76
CA GLY A 92 5.81 11.35 -6.10
C GLY A 92 6.70 11.92 -7.21
N MET A 93 7.69 11.16 -7.73
CA MET A 93 8.64 11.68 -8.71
C MET A 93 7.98 12.21 -9.99
N ARG A 94 6.90 11.57 -10.42
CA ARG A 94 6.18 11.94 -11.66
C ARG A 94 4.98 12.85 -11.45
N MET A 95 4.64 13.19 -10.20
CA MET A 95 3.48 14.03 -9.85
C MET A 95 3.78 15.52 -10.08
N LYS A 96 3.83 15.92 -11.33
CA LYS A 96 4.11 17.31 -11.75
C LYS A 96 3.29 17.70 -12.98
N ASP A 97 3.19 19.01 -13.22
CA ASP A 97 2.61 19.63 -14.41
C ASP A 97 1.19 19.10 -14.73
N ASP A 98 0.90 18.85 -15.99
CA ASP A 98 -0.41 18.42 -16.45
C ASP A 98 -0.80 17.04 -15.90
N PHE A 99 0.14 16.10 -15.77
CA PHE A 99 -0.16 14.78 -15.22
C PHE A 99 -0.68 14.85 -13.76
N MET A 100 -0.13 15.72 -12.95
CA MET A 100 -0.61 15.96 -11.58
C MET A 100 -2.02 16.56 -11.59
N ARG A 101 -2.28 17.52 -12.49
CA ARG A 101 -3.60 18.14 -12.63
C ARG A 101 -4.64 17.12 -13.07
N GLU A 102 -4.35 16.32 -14.09
CA GLU A 102 -5.22 15.23 -14.55
C GLU A 102 -5.63 14.28 -13.40
N VAL A 103 -4.69 13.93 -12.53
CA VAL A 103 -4.94 13.07 -11.36
C VAL A 103 -5.89 13.75 -10.35
N VAL A 104 -5.68 15.04 -10.05
CA VAL A 104 -6.56 15.80 -9.15
C VAL A 104 -7.93 15.98 -9.75
N ASP A 105 -8.00 16.40 -11.01
CA ASP A 105 -9.23 16.69 -11.72
C ASP A 105 -10.08 15.43 -11.98
N ALA A 106 -9.44 14.25 -12.06
CA ALA A 106 -10.14 12.96 -12.09
C ALA A 106 -10.85 12.62 -10.78
N GLY A 107 -10.61 13.37 -9.70
CA GLY A 107 -11.32 13.25 -8.44
C GLY A 107 -10.65 12.30 -7.43
N VAL A 108 -9.31 12.25 -7.39
CA VAL A 108 -8.62 11.53 -6.31
C VAL A 108 -9.04 12.10 -4.96
N ASP A 109 -9.39 11.24 -4.00
CA ASP A 109 -9.81 11.68 -2.66
C ASP A 109 -8.63 11.78 -1.68
N PHE A 110 -7.61 10.94 -1.87
CA PHE A 110 -6.43 10.93 -1.04
C PHE A 110 -5.19 10.55 -1.85
N TYR A 111 -4.18 11.40 -1.82
CA TYR A 111 -2.90 11.13 -2.49
C TYR A 111 -1.75 11.20 -1.50
N ARG A 112 -1.03 10.06 -1.31
CA ARG A 112 0.04 9.93 -0.33
C ARG A 112 1.40 9.82 -1.03
N PHE A 113 2.28 10.73 -0.68
CA PHE A 113 3.68 10.74 -1.12
C PHE A 113 4.55 9.93 -0.16
N SER A 114 5.17 8.88 -0.65
CA SER A 114 6.13 8.08 0.12
C SER A 114 7.48 8.78 0.12
N ILE A 115 7.81 9.46 1.22
CA ILE A 115 9.05 10.22 1.43
C ILE A 115 9.76 9.62 2.64
N ILE A 116 10.59 8.58 2.42
CA ILE A 116 11.28 7.88 3.50
C ILE A 116 12.67 8.51 3.69
N GLY A 117 12.80 9.29 4.75
CA GLY A 117 13.97 10.11 5.07
C GLY A 117 13.61 11.59 5.19
N TYR A 118 14.27 12.29 6.11
CA TYR A 118 14.07 13.71 6.38
C TYR A 118 15.27 14.56 5.92
N THR A 119 16.25 13.94 5.25
CA THR A 119 17.36 14.58 4.54
C THR A 119 17.58 13.91 3.19
N GLU A 120 18.24 14.60 2.26
CA GLU A 120 18.62 14.01 0.96
C GLU A 120 19.43 12.73 1.12
N GLU A 121 20.35 12.70 2.08
CA GLU A 121 21.21 11.55 2.37
C GLU A 121 20.39 10.34 2.84
N LEU A 122 19.51 10.52 3.81
CA LEU A 122 18.62 9.46 4.32
C LEU A 122 17.65 8.99 3.24
N TYR A 123 17.04 9.91 2.51
CA TYR A 123 16.16 9.55 1.39
C TYR A 123 16.93 8.73 0.34
N LYS A 124 18.14 9.15 -0.03
CA LYS A 124 18.98 8.40 -0.96
C LYS A 124 19.35 7.03 -0.42
N LYS A 125 19.68 6.92 0.88
CA LYS A 125 20.00 5.64 1.53
C LYS A 125 18.82 4.66 1.46
N TRP A 126 17.60 5.13 1.75
CA TRP A 126 16.42 4.27 1.92
C TRP A 126 15.59 4.10 0.64
N MET A 127 15.34 5.20 -0.08
CA MET A 127 14.59 5.17 -1.35
C MET A 127 15.48 4.84 -2.55
N ASN A 128 16.80 4.81 -2.36
CA ASN A 128 17.81 4.63 -3.40
C ASN A 128 17.59 5.56 -4.61
N SER A 129 17.31 6.82 -4.33
CA SER A 129 16.90 7.82 -5.32
C SER A 129 17.46 9.20 -4.96
N PRO A 130 17.91 10.00 -5.94
CA PRO A 130 18.39 11.37 -5.72
C PRO A 130 17.24 12.40 -5.74
N PHE A 131 15.97 11.99 -5.81
CA PHE A 131 14.85 12.88 -6.11
C PHE A 131 14.09 13.39 -4.87
N PHE A 132 14.77 13.52 -3.73
CA PHE A 132 14.17 14.02 -2.49
C PHE A 132 13.47 15.38 -2.66
N ASN A 133 14.22 16.38 -3.13
CA ASN A 133 13.69 17.73 -3.32
C ASN A 133 12.62 17.80 -4.41
N LEU A 134 12.72 16.96 -5.43
CA LEU A 134 11.69 16.86 -6.46
C LEU A 134 10.38 16.28 -5.90
N ALA A 135 10.46 15.21 -5.11
CA ALA A 135 9.27 14.63 -4.48
C ALA A 135 8.57 15.61 -3.53
N LEU A 136 9.35 16.33 -2.70
CA LEU A 136 8.82 17.41 -1.84
C LEU A 136 8.19 18.55 -2.64
N SER A 137 8.86 19.01 -3.70
CA SER A 137 8.35 20.07 -4.58
C SER A 137 7.04 19.66 -5.25
N ASN A 138 6.96 18.42 -5.76
CA ASN A 138 5.76 17.90 -6.41
C ASN A 138 4.60 17.77 -5.40
N MET A 139 4.88 17.34 -4.18
CA MET A 139 3.89 17.27 -3.11
C MET A 139 3.31 18.65 -2.76
N LYS A 140 4.17 19.65 -2.59
CA LYS A 140 3.76 21.05 -2.32
C LYS A 140 2.92 21.59 -3.48
N ALA A 141 3.38 21.41 -4.72
CA ALA A 141 2.66 21.88 -5.91
C ALA A 141 1.27 21.21 -6.05
N MET A 142 1.17 19.91 -5.76
CA MET A 142 -0.12 19.21 -5.78
C MET A 142 -1.06 19.74 -4.70
N ASN A 143 -0.58 19.97 -3.48
CA ASN A 143 -1.38 20.54 -2.40
C ASN A 143 -1.86 21.96 -2.73
N GLU A 144 -1.01 22.78 -3.31
CA GLU A 144 -1.39 24.11 -3.79
C GLU A 144 -2.43 24.07 -4.92
N TYR A 145 -2.30 23.10 -5.84
CA TYR A 145 -3.28 22.94 -6.91
C TYR A 145 -4.64 22.49 -6.37
N VAL A 146 -4.67 21.55 -5.43
CA VAL A 146 -5.90 21.13 -4.73
C VAL A 146 -6.58 22.33 -4.10
N ALA A 147 -5.85 23.18 -3.36
CA ALA A 147 -6.41 24.37 -2.73
C ALA A 147 -6.96 25.38 -3.75
N LYS A 148 -6.35 25.51 -4.94
CA LYS A 148 -6.76 26.46 -5.99
C LYS A 148 -7.91 25.92 -6.85
N SER A 149 -7.97 24.61 -7.08
CA SER A 149 -9.01 23.99 -7.94
C SER A 149 -10.35 23.78 -7.22
N GLY A 150 -10.39 23.93 -5.90
CA GLY A 150 -11.57 23.61 -5.10
C GLY A 150 -11.80 22.11 -4.92
N SER A 151 -10.80 21.29 -5.17
CA SER A 151 -10.85 19.84 -4.93
C SER A 151 -10.84 19.55 -3.43
N ASP A 152 -11.61 18.54 -2.99
CA ASP A 152 -11.63 18.05 -1.61
C ASP A 152 -10.52 17.00 -1.34
N ALA A 153 -9.59 16.81 -2.27
CA ALA A 153 -8.51 15.85 -2.12
C ALA A 153 -7.63 16.15 -0.90
N THR A 154 -7.24 15.11 -0.20
CA THR A 154 -6.23 15.24 0.87
C THR A 154 -4.87 14.82 0.33
N ILE A 155 -3.89 15.70 0.43
CA ILE A 155 -2.49 15.38 0.14
C ILE A 155 -1.78 15.04 1.44
N ALA A 156 -1.04 13.91 1.43
CA ALA A 156 -0.35 13.42 2.61
C ALA A 156 1.09 13.04 2.31
N SER A 157 1.94 13.17 3.32
CA SER A 157 3.28 12.57 3.35
C SER A 157 3.28 11.29 4.17
N TYR A 158 4.15 10.36 3.80
CA TYR A 158 4.35 9.09 4.49
C TYR A 158 5.81 8.84 4.75
N HIS A 159 6.12 8.49 5.99
CA HIS A 159 7.46 8.15 6.43
C HIS A 159 7.46 6.85 7.23
N LEU A 160 8.56 6.12 7.16
CA LEU A 160 8.84 4.96 8.01
C LEU A 160 9.96 5.33 8.98
N VAL A 161 9.81 5.01 10.25
CA VAL A 161 10.85 5.20 11.26
C VAL A 161 12.10 4.44 10.85
N LEU A 162 13.22 5.13 10.81
CA LEU A 162 14.53 4.62 10.37
C LEU A 162 15.43 4.29 11.56
N ASP A 163 15.23 4.97 12.68
CA ASP A 163 16.00 4.80 13.93
C ASP A 163 15.04 4.61 15.10
N ASN A 164 14.87 3.36 15.52
CA ASN A 164 13.92 3.01 16.58
C ASN A 164 14.34 3.55 17.96
N ASP A 165 15.62 3.86 18.17
CA ASP A 165 16.13 4.38 19.45
C ASP A 165 15.90 5.89 19.60
N ASN A 166 15.62 6.59 18.48
CA ASN A 166 15.45 8.05 18.45
C ASN A 166 14.14 8.48 17.73
N ILE A 167 13.07 7.74 17.96
CA ILE A 167 11.77 7.96 17.27
C ILE A 167 11.29 9.40 17.42
N GLU A 168 11.32 9.99 18.62
CA GLU A 168 10.83 11.35 18.86
C GLU A 168 11.64 12.39 18.06
N TYR A 169 12.95 12.24 18.05
CA TYR A 169 13.81 13.12 17.26
C TYR A 169 13.49 13.01 15.76
N GLU A 170 13.36 11.79 15.25
CA GLU A 170 13.05 11.53 13.85
C GLU A 170 11.68 12.13 13.44
N VAL A 171 10.67 11.95 14.27
CA VAL A 171 9.35 12.56 14.10
C VAL A 171 9.45 14.09 13.98
N GLU A 172 10.18 14.73 14.89
CA GLU A 172 10.36 16.19 14.88
C GLU A 172 11.14 16.68 13.64
N GLN A 173 12.17 15.94 13.19
CA GLN A 173 12.88 16.30 11.97
C GLN A 173 11.99 16.14 10.73
N TYR A 174 11.22 15.06 10.66
CA TYR A 174 10.32 14.83 9.54
C TYR A 174 9.20 15.88 9.48
N LYS A 175 8.62 16.25 10.61
CA LYS A 175 7.61 17.31 10.69
C LYS A 175 8.12 18.62 10.08
N LYS A 176 9.35 19.03 10.39
CA LYS A 176 9.94 20.27 9.86
C LYS A 176 9.94 20.35 8.34
N ILE A 177 10.14 19.22 7.63
CA ILE A 177 10.18 19.25 6.16
C ILE A 177 8.80 19.26 5.50
N VAL A 178 7.75 18.84 6.23
CA VAL A 178 6.39 18.71 5.68
C VAL A 178 5.38 19.73 6.22
N GLU A 179 5.63 20.31 7.40
CA GLU A 179 4.71 21.30 8.02
C GLU A 179 4.46 22.52 7.13
N ASP A 180 5.52 23.07 6.54
CA ASP A 180 5.41 24.22 5.62
C ASP A 180 4.64 23.90 4.34
N ALA A 181 4.44 22.65 4.02
CA ALA A 181 3.67 22.21 2.87
C ALA A 181 2.16 22.17 3.13
N GLY A 182 1.73 22.29 4.40
CA GLY A 182 0.32 22.21 4.79
C GLY A 182 -0.34 20.86 4.49
N VAL A 183 0.45 19.79 4.37
CA VAL A 183 -0.02 18.45 4.04
C VAL A 183 -0.29 17.60 5.28
N SER A 184 -1.15 16.61 5.14
CA SER A 184 -1.29 15.57 6.17
C SER A 184 -0.03 14.73 6.29
N THR A 185 0.28 14.23 7.48
CA THR A 185 1.51 13.49 7.74
C THR A 185 1.20 12.18 8.45
N GLU A 186 1.83 11.12 7.99
CA GLU A 186 1.77 9.79 8.57
C GLU A 186 3.18 9.24 8.76
N ILE A 187 3.53 8.86 9.98
CA ILE A 187 4.81 8.22 10.34
C ILE A 187 4.50 6.86 10.96
N TRP A 188 5.07 5.82 10.38
CA TRP A 188 4.81 4.43 10.76
C TRP A 188 6.10 3.72 11.14
N LYS A 189 6.01 2.69 11.97
CA LYS A 189 7.14 1.77 12.18
C LYS A 189 7.40 0.95 10.93
N MET A 190 8.67 0.69 10.66
CA MET A 190 9.09 -0.26 9.63
C MET A 190 8.50 -1.64 9.94
N HIS A 191 8.13 -2.38 8.93
CA HIS A 191 7.63 -3.76 9.02
C HIS A 191 8.49 -4.72 8.19
N ASN A 192 8.36 -6.00 8.45
CA ASN A 192 9.25 -7.02 7.88
C ASN A 192 8.74 -7.69 6.59
N TRP A 193 7.67 -7.19 5.98
CA TRP A 193 7.08 -7.78 4.77
C TRP A 193 6.88 -9.30 4.89
N ALA A 194 6.18 -9.73 5.93
CA ALA A 194 5.97 -11.15 6.23
C ALA A 194 7.27 -11.98 6.30
N GLY A 195 8.33 -11.38 6.83
CA GLY A 195 9.64 -12.01 7.03
C GLY A 195 10.61 -11.92 5.85
N VAL A 196 10.25 -11.26 4.76
CA VAL A 196 11.16 -11.07 3.60
C VAL A 196 12.24 -10.03 3.88
N TYR A 197 11.86 -8.94 4.54
CA TYR A 197 12.78 -7.89 4.97
C TYR A 197 13.10 -8.06 6.46
N LYS A 198 14.35 -7.90 6.83
CA LYS A 198 14.78 -7.91 8.23
C LYS A 198 15.05 -6.47 8.68
N PRO A 199 14.15 -5.82 9.43
CA PRO A 199 14.41 -4.53 10.06
C PRO A 199 15.59 -4.61 11.04
N GLU A 200 16.23 -3.50 11.33
CA GLU A 200 17.31 -3.42 12.31
C GLU A 200 16.84 -3.69 13.76
N TYR A 201 15.53 -3.64 14.00
CA TYR A 201 14.90 -3.96 15.28
C TYR A 201 13.79 -5.00 15.11
N GLU A 202 13.60 -5.79 16.15
CA GLU A 202 12.47 -6.75 16.22
C GLU A 202 11.32 -6.13 17.02
N ARG A 203 10.09 -6.44 16.60
CA ARG A 203 8.92 -6.08 17.39
C ARG A 203 8.68 -7.15 18.43
N GLU A 204 8.50 -6.71 19.67
CA GLU A 204 8.18 -7.61 20.77
C GLU A 204 6.66 -7.75 20.94
N GLY A 205 6.22 -8.93 21.36
CA GLY A 205 4.82 -9.22 21.64
C GLY A 205 4.51 -10.71 21.63
N LYS A 206 3.36 -11.08 22.18
CA LYS A 206 2.88 -12.46 22.13
C LYS A 206 2.27 -12.70 20.75
N ILE A 207 2.54 -13.88 20.18
CA ILE A 207 1.95 -14.28 18.91
C ILE A 207 0.42 -14.33 19.06
N LYS A 208 -0.25 -13.60 18.20
CA LYS A 208 -1.70 -13.50 18.09
C LYS A 208 -2.07 -13.42 16.62
N THR A 209 -3.22 -13.95 16.23
CA THR A 209 -3.69 -13.82 14.86
C THR A 209 -3.88 -12.35 14.47
N CYS A 210 -3.56 -11.98 13.23
CA CYS A 210 -3.95 -10.69 12.69
C CYS A 210 -5.38 -10.76 12.09
N GLY A 211 -6.07 -9.62 12.03
CA GLY A 211 -7.45 -9.56 11.53
C GLY A 211 -7.60 -9.59 10.01
N ARG A 212 -6.52 -9.54 9.24
CA ARG A 212 -6.57 -9.37 7.79
C ARG A 212 -7.33 -10.46 7.03
N PRO A 213 -7.20 -11.77 7.32
CA PRO A 213 -7.98 -12.80 6.65
C PRO A 213 -9.48 -12.73 6.91
N PHE A 214 -9.90 -12.01 7.95
CA PHE A 214 -11.28 -11.86 8.37
C PHE A 214 -11.87 -10.48 8.05
N SER A 215 -11.02 -9.53 7.67
CA SER A 215 -11.48 -8.21 7.28
C SER A 215 -12.03 -8.21 5.85
N PRO A 216 -12.87 -7.24 5.49
CA PRO A 216 -13.32 -7.05 4.11
C PRO A 216 -12.24 -6.46 3.21
N ASP A 217 -11.01 -6.29 3.69
CA ASP A 217 -9.90 -5.76 2.89
C ASP A 217 -9.44 -6.81 1.87
N LEU A 218 -9.41 -6.44 0.60
CA LEU A 218 -8.92 -7.28 -0.50
C LEU A 218 -7.64 -6.67 -1.08
N VAL A 219 -6.72 -7.53 -1.49
CA VAL A 219 -5.50 -7.12 -2.21
C VAL A 219 -5.44 -7.85 -3.55
N ILE A 220 -5.45 -7.10 -4.63
CA ILE A 220 -5.49 -7.61 -5.99
C ILE A 220 -4.28 -7.07 -6.75
N ARG A 221 -3.44 -7.97 -7.25
CA ARG A 221 -2.23 -7.63 -8.00
C ARG A 221 -2.50 -7.57 -9.51
N ALA A 222 -1.76 -6.72 -10.21
CA ALA A 222 -1.83 -6.66 -11.68
C ALA A 222 -1.32 -7.94 -12.35
N GLY A 223 -0.38 -8.62 -11.72
CA GLY A 223 0.16 -9.90 -12.16
C GLY A 223 -0.46 -11.10 -11.47
N GLY A 224 0.14 -12.27 -11.69
CA GLY A 224 -0.28 -13.52 -11.07
C GLY A 224 0.57 -14.71 -11.51
N LEU A 225 0.26 -15.88 -10.94
CA LEU A 225 0.91 -17.15 -11.31
C LEU A 225 0.64 -17.51 -12.77
N ASP A 226 1.59 -18.22 -13.36
CA ASP A 226 1.47 -18.76 -14.74
C ASP A 226 1.14 -17.71 -15.81
N GLY A 227 1.53 -16.47 -15.54
CA GLY A 227 1.26 -15.35 -16.45
C GLY A 227 -0.17 -14.82 -16.41
N LYS A 228 -1.02 -15.25 -15.48
CA LYS A 228 -2.36 -14.71 -15.24
C LYS A 228 -2.31 -13.29 -14.70
N THR A 229 -3.47 -12.66 -14.59
CA THR A 229 -3.67 -11.31 -14.06
C THR A 229 -4.72 -11.34 -12.95
N GLY A 230 -4.72 -10.30 -12.11
CA GLY A 230 -5.71 -10.17 -11.05
C GLY A 230 -5.52 -11.17 -9.91
N ALA A 231 -4.27 -11.49 -9.52
CA ALA A 231 -4.02 -12.37 -8.39
C ALA A 231 -4.52 -11.75 -7.07
N VAL A 232 -5.35 -12.48 -6.34
CA VAL A 232 -5.91 -12.07 -5.05
C VAL A 232 -5.05 -12.61 -3.93
N HIS A 233 -4.68 -11.72 -3.00
CA HIS A 233 -3.83 -12.00 -1.84
C HIS A 233 -4.55 -11.68 -0.53
N PRO A 234 -4.16 -12.30 0.59
CA PRO A 234 -4.79 -12.06 1.90
C PRO A 234 -4.48 -10.68 2.47
N CYS A 235 -3.34 -10.08 2.09
CA CYS A 235 -2.94 -8.76 2.58
C CYS A 235 -1.77 -8.17 1.77
N CYS A 236 -1.49 -6.87 1.98
CA CYS A 236 -0.37 -6.19 1.32
C CYS A 236 1.01 -6.62 1.86
N GLN A 237 1.10 -7.18 3.07
CA GLN A 237 2.37 -7.55 3.71
C GLN A 237 3.08 -8.74 3.06
N VAL A 238 2.36 -9.58 2.31
CA VAL A 238 2.94 -10.74 1.61
C VAL A 238 3.72 -10.38 0.35
N LEU A 239 3.98 -9.09 0.12
CA LEU A 239 4.85 -8.64 -0.95
C LEU A 239 6.24 -9.29 -0.83
N GLY A 240 6.71 -9.93 -1.91
CA GLY A 240 7.91 -10.75 -1.92
C GLY A 240 7.69 -12.23 -1.61
N ARG A 241 6.47 -12.60 -1.20
CA ARG A 241 5.99 -13.99 -1.07
C ARG A 241 4.74 -14.22 -1.91
N ASP A 242 4.66 -13.48 -3.01
CA ASP A 242 3.45 -13.42 -3.83
C ASP A 242 3.01 -14.79 -4.34
N ASP A 243 3.94 -15.61 -4.82
CA ASP A 243 3.63 -16.93 -5.38
C ASP A 243 3.00 -17.87 -4.34
N GLU A 244 3.44 -17.79 -3.07
CA GLU A 244 2.97 -18.63 -1.98
C GLU A 244 1.59 -18.19 -1.44
N ALA A 245 1.25 -16.92 -1.62
CA ALA A 245 0.10 -16.28 -0.98
C ALA A 245 -1.08 -16.02 -1.93
N VAL A 246 -1.06 -16.55 -3.15
CA VAL A 246 -2.17 -16.43 -4.11
C VAL A 246 -3.36 -17.26 -3.64
N LEU A 247 -4.52 -16.61 -3.49
CA LEU A 247 -5.78 -17.24 -3.09
C LEU A 247 -6.73 -17.47 -4.28
N GLY A 248 -6.40 -16.95 -5.44
CA GLY A 248 -7.14 -17.06 -6.68
C GLY A 248 -6.75 -15.97 -7.68
N HIS A 249 -7.33 -16.01 -8.87
CA HIS A 249 -7.14 -14.99 -9.89
C HIS A 249 -8.48 -14.50 -10.40
N PHE A 250 -8.67 -13.18 -10.44
CA PHE A 250 -9.89 -12.58 -10.98
C PHE A 250 -10.11 -12.94 -12.44
N GLN A 251 -9.06 -13.21 -13.18
CA GLN A 251 -9.14 -13.72 -14.55
C GLN A 251 -9.94 -15.02 -14.68
N ASP A 252 -9.97 -15.86 -13.64
CA ASP A 252 -10.59 -17.19 -13.66
C ASP A 252 -11.89 -17.26 -12.85
N ASN A 253 -12.05 -16.40 -11.84
CA ASN A 253 -13.11 -16.45 -10.84
C ASN A 253 -13.53 -15.04 -10.40
N THR A 254 -14.77 -14.88 -9.99
CA THR A 254 -15.23 -13.65 -9.32
C THR A 254 -14.57 -13.48 -7.96
N LEU A 255 -14.52 -12.26 -7.42
CA LEU A 255 -14.02 -12.01 -6.07
C LEU A 255 -14.84 -12.77 -5.02
N SER A 256 -16.15 -12.87 -5.21
CA SER A 256 -17.05 -13.62 -4.31
C SER A 256 -16.67 -15.10 -4.25
N GLU A 257 -16.42 -15.74 -5.39
CA GLU A 257 -15.96 -17.13 -5.46
C GLU A 257 -14.60 -17.33 -4.80
N ILE A 258 -13.66 -16.41 -5.01
CA ILE A 258 -12.32 -16.49 -4.39
C ILE A 258 -12.44 -16.36 -2.86
N VAL A 259 -13.16 -15.37 -2.36
CA VAL A 259 -13.27 -15.07 -0.92
C VAL A 259 -14.05 -16.15 -0.17
N SER A 260 -15.03 -16.80 -0.82
CA SER A 260 -15.78 -17.94 -0.26
C SER A 260 -15.13 -19.30 -0.54
N GLY A 261 -14.09 -19.35 -1.35
CA GLY A 261 -13.42 -20.56 -1.79
C GLY A 261 -12.56 -21.24 -0.72
N ASP A 262 -12.10 -22.44 -1.05
CA ASP A 262 -11.38 -23.33 -0.12
C ASP A 262 -10.08 -22.71 0.41
N LEU A 263 -9.30 -22.04 -0.44
CA LEU A 263 -8.01 -21.43 -0.03
C LEU A 263 -8.20 -20.33 1.01
N TYR A 264 -9.22 -19.47 0.83
CA TYR A 264 -9.54 -18.44 1.82
C TYR A 264 -10.10 -19.03 3.11
N SER A 265 -10.94 -20.06 2.99
CA SER A 265 -11.52 -20.79 4.13
C SER A 265 -10.41 -21.49 4.93
N GLN A 266 -9.48 -22.16 4.27
CA GLN A 266 -8.31 -22.78 4.89
C GLN A 266 -7.43 -21.73 5.61
N LEU A 267 -7.15 -20.59 4.97
CA LEU A 267 -6.38 -19.51 5.57
C LEU A 267 -7.04 -19.02 6.87
N ARG A 268 -8.36 -18.78 6.86
CA ARG A 268 -9.10 -18.36 8.07
C ARG A 268 -9.03 -19.42 9.17
N GLU A 269 -9.15 -20.69 8.81
CA GLU A 269 -9.04 -21.79 9.80
C GLU A 269 -7.63 -21.90 10.38
N GLN A 270 -6.60 -21.76 9.56
CA GLN A 270 -5.22 -21.71 10.02
C GLN A 270 -4.99 -20.56 11.03
N HIS A 271 -5.59 -19.41 10.79
CA HIS A 271 -5.51 -18.27 11.70
C HIS A 271 -6.34 -18.49 12.99
N ARG A 272 -7.49 -19.17 12.93
CA ARG A 272 -8.28 -19.52 14.12
C ARG A 272 -7.57 -20.52 15.03
N THR A 273 -6.87 -21.46 14.44
CA THR A 273 -6.19 -22.56 15.17
C THR A 273 -4.76 -22.23 15.57
N GLY A 274 -4.21 -21.07 15.12
CA GLY A 274 -2.82 -20.70 15.34
C GLY A 274 -1.81 -21.51 14.50
N ASN A 275 -2.28 -22.27 13.53
CA ASN A 275 -1.42 -23.03 12.60
C ASN A 275 -1.19 -22.20 11.33
N TYR A 276 -0.53 -21.06 11.48
CA TYR A 276 -0.34 -20.07 10.41
C TYR A 276 0.37 -20.65 9.19
N PRO A 277 -0.02 -20.23 7.96
CA PRO A 277 0.69 -20.62 6.74
C PRO A 277 2.12 -20.03 6.74
N ASP A 278 3.01 -20.65 5.97
CA ASP A 278 4.43 -20.28 5.97
C ASP A 278 4.69 -18.80 5.62
N PHE A 279 3.89 -18.22 4.73
CA PHE A 279 3.99 -16.80 4.39
C PHE A 279 3.48 -15.85 5.49
N CYS A 280 2.89 -16.37 6.58
CA CYS A 280 2.47 -15.57 7.74
C CYS A 280 3.37 -15.77 8.97
N LYS A 281 4.00 -16.94 9.14
CA LYS A 281 4.70 -17.35 10.38
C LYS A 281 5.73 -16.34 10.88
N SER A 282 6.42 -15.66 9.98
CA SER A 282 7.46 -14.69 10.31
C SER A 282 6.98 -13.24 10.25
N CYS A 283 5.68 -13.01 10.12
CA CYS A 283 5.11 -11.68 9.97
C CYS A 283 5.05 -10.95 11.31
N ASP A 284 5.59 -9.75 11.36
CA ASP A 284 5.59 -8.89 12.56
C ASP A 284 4.22 -8.27 12.90
N PHE A 285 3.18 -8.57 12.12
CA PHE A 285 1.79 -8.26 12.46
C PHE A 285 1.05 -9.39 13.20
N LEU A 286 1.70 -10.53 13.43
CA LEU A 286 1.14 -11.65 14.21
C LEU A 286 1.34 -11.51 15.72
N ILE A 287 1.68 -10.34 16.22
CA ILE A 287 1.83 -10.07 17.66
C ILE A 287 0.61 -9.32 18.20
N ASP A 288 0.39 -9.44 19.50
CA ASP A 288 -0.57 -8.59 20.19
C ASP A 288 -0.03 -7.14 20.20
N ASP A 289 -0.88 -6.19 19.87
CA ASP A 289 -0.54 -4.78 19.80
C ASP A 289 0.68 -4.47 18.89
N PRO A 290 0.58 -4.76 17.59
CA PRO A 290 1.65 -4.45 16.65
C PRO A 290 1.71 -2.95 16.35
N GLU A 291 1.70 -2.10 17.38
CA GLU A 291 1.68 -0.64 17.28
C GLU A 291 2.52 -0.13 16.10
N THR A 292 1.85 0.29 15.02
CA THR A 292 2.51 0.60 13.76
C THR A 292 2.50 2.08 13.42
N LEU A 293 1.44 2.79 13.80
CA LEU A 293 1.33 4.22 13.60
C LEU A 293 2.02 4.95 14.76
N VAL A 294 3.05 5.72 14.43
CA VAL A 294 3.84 6.49 15.41
C VAL A 294 3.29 7.90 15.56
N TYR A 295 2.98 8.55 14.43
CA TYR A 295 2.49 9.91 14.42
C TYR A 295 1.56 10.18 13.24
N THR A 296 0.52 10.95 13.49
CA THR A 296 -0.28 11.56 12.42
C THR A 296 -0.90 12.86 12.92
N ASN A 297 -0.98 13.86 12.05
CA ASN A 297 -1.76 15.08 12.25
C ASN A 297 -3.13 15.00 11.58
N HIS A 298 -3.47 13.85 11.02
CA HIS A 298 -4.67 13.65 10.23
C HIS A 298 -5.79 13.05 11.09
N LYS A 299 -6.98 13.71 11.10
CA LYS A 299 -8.15 13.29 11.90
C LYS A 299 -8.95 12.17 11.25
N ARG A 300 -8.35 11.17 10.63
CA ARG A 300 -9.08 10.09 9.99
C ARG A 300 -9.24 8.88 10.88
N ASP A 301 -10.43 8.28 10.87
CA ASP A 301 -10.71 6.93 11.37
C ASP A 301 -10.09 5.80 10.50
N LEU A 302 -9.25 6.16 9.53
CA LEU A 302 -8.55 5.22 8.62
C LEU A 302 -7.72 4.16 9.34
N TYR A 303 -7.27 4.47 10.54
CA TYR A 303 -6.33 3.64 11.30
C TYR A 303 -6.99 2.48 12.05
N LYS A 304 -8.29 2.53 12.23
CA LYS A 304 -9.08 1.41 12.80
C LYS A 304 -9.23 0.23 11.83
N MET A 305 -8.85 0.42 10.56
CA MET A 305 -9.14 -0.53 9.48
C MET A 305 -8.06 -1.57 9.20
N HIS A 306 -6.96 -1.60 9.94
CA HIS A 306 -5.81 -2.44 9.57
C HIS A 306 -5.70 -3.76 10.32
N GLY A 307 -6.73 -4.20 11.02
CA GLY A 307 -6.72 -5.46 11.76
C GLY A 307 -5.71 -5.50 12.92
N THR A 308 -5.16 -4.34 13.32
CA THR A 308 -4.22 -4.26 14.45
C THR A 308 -4.92 -4.43 15.80
N ASN A 309 -6.21 -4.09 15.90
CA ASN A 309 -7.05 -4.30 17.07
C ASN A 309 -8.14 -5.37 16.82
N PHE A 310 -7.73 -6.48 16.23
CA PHE A 310 -8.62 -7.57 15.89
C PHE A 310 -8.90 -8.46 17.10
N ASP A 311 -10.18 -8.73 17.39
CA ASP A 311 -10.61 -9.78 18.31
C ASP A 311 -11.33 -10.89 17.52
N LEU A 312 -10.85 -12.11 17.64
CA LEU A 312 -11.42 -13.30 16.99
C LEU A 312 -12.87 -13.55 17.42
N ASN A 313 -13.25 -13.09 18.61
CA ASN A 313 -14.62 -13.24 19.11
C ASN A 313 -15.63 -12.40 18.34
N ASP A 314 -15.20 -11.32 17.71
CA ASP A 314 -16.04 -10.46 16.87
C ASP A 314 -16.48 -11.14 15.56
N TYR A 315 -15.88 -12.31 15.23
CA TYR A 315 -16.07 -13.04 13.97
C TYR A 315 -16.48 -14.51 14.17
N ARG A 316 -17.06 -14.83 15.33
CA ARG A 316 -17.61 -16.15 15.63
C ARG A 316 -19.08 -16.27 15.27
#